data_7b389a44ca4b7aad537f8dfa54aa13c5
#
_entry.id   7b389a44ca4b7aad537f8dfa54aa13c5
#
_cell.length_a   1.000
_cell.length_b   1.000
_cell.length_c   1.000
_cell.angle_alpha   90.00
_cell.angle_beta   90.00
_cell.angle_gamma   90.00
#
_symmetry.space_group_name_H-M   'P 1'
#
loop_
_entity.id
_entity.type
_entity.pdbx_description
1 polymer ?
#
loop_
_entity_poly.entity_id
_entity_poly.type
_entity_poly.pdbx_seq_one_letter_code
_entity_poly.pdbx_strand_id
1 'polypeptide(L)'
;MRNDGEGLGPMEARCLAFFARHDGATQRDLVQHSGRDKAQIARVVKLLLERGLLQSRPDPDDGRCQRVSATAAGLALRRRMQQHLVRFEKTMTAGLDESERSTLLALLDRLQDAVGTS
;
A
#
# COMPACT_ATOMS: atom_id res chain seq x y z
N MET A 1 -5.15 -19.49 0.77
CA MET A 1 -5.65 -19.05 0.78
C MET A 1 -5.85 -17.92 0.91
N ARG A 2 -6.06 -17.40 0.76
CA ARG A 2 -6.21 -16.40 0.92
C ARG A 2 -6.97 -15.95 1.73
N ASN A 3 -6.91 -15.32 2.31
CA ASN A 3 -7.50 -14.85 3.14
C ASN A 3 -8.39 -13.98 2.73
N ASP A 4 -9.27 -14.22 2.49
CA ASP A 4 -10.15 -13.58 2.12
C ASP A 4 -10.51 -12.48 2.72
N GLY A 5 -10.97 -11.67 2.61
CA GLY A 5 -11.45 -10.50 3.21
C GLY A 5 -10.38 -9.56 3.68
N GLU A 6 -9.30 -10.13 4.15
CA GLU A 6 -8.27 -9.29 4.69
C GLU A 6 -7.08 -9.15 3.80
N GLY A 7 -6.77 -10.15 3.06
CA GLY A 7 -5.58 -10.12 2.24
C GLY A 7 -5.67 -9.13 1.11
N LEU A 8 -4.58 -8.48 0.83
CA LEU A 8 -4.44 -7.62 -0.32
C LEU A 8 -3.30 -8.15 -1.17
N GLY A 9 -3.46 -8.08 -2.48
CA GLY A 9 -2.36 -8.35 -3.38
C GLY A 9 -1.30 -7.27 -3.28
N PRO A 10 -0.13 -7.49 -3.90
CA PRO A 10 0.96 -6.49 -3.81
C PRO A 10 0.56 -5.12 -4.32
N MET A 11 -0.18 -5.07 -5.43
CA MET A 11 -0.59 -3.80 -6.00
C MET A 11 -1.56 -3.06 -5.09
N GLU A 12 -2.54 -3.78 -4.55
CA GLU A 12 -3.52 -3.17 -3.65
C GLU A 12 -2.84 -2.65 -2.39
N ALA A 13 -1.91 -3.44 -1.84
CA ALA A 13 -1.21 -3.03 -0.64
C ALA A 13 -0.37 -1.77 -0.88
N ARG A 14 0.27 -1.68 -2.03
CA ARG A 14 1.08 -0.51 -2.35
C ARG A 14 0.23 0.73 -2.58
N CYS A 15 -0.93 0.57 -3.21
CA CYS A 15 -1.85 1.69 -3.39
C CYS A 15 -2.37 2.19 -2.05
N LEU A 16 -2.75 1.28 -1.19
CA LEU A 16 -3.23 1.65 0.14
C LEU A 16 -2.13 2.36 0.92
N ALA A 17 -0.90 1.85 0.87
CA ALA A 17 0.22 2.46 1.55
C ALA A 17 0.49 3.87 1.04
N PHE A 18 0.37 4.07 -0.27
CA PHE A 18 0.59 5.39 -0.84
C PHE A 18 -0.39 6.42 -0.27
N PHE A 19 -1.68 6.08 -0.28
CA PHE A 19 -2.70 7.01 0.21
C PHE A 19 -2.68 7.13 1.74
N ALA A 20 -2.16 6.13 2.44
CA ALA A 20 -1.97 6.25 3.88
C ALA A 20 -0.87 7.25 4.21
N ARG A 21 0.16 7.34 3.37
CA ARG A 21 1.26 8.28 3.58
C ARG A 21 1.01 9.64 2.96
N HIS A 22 0.17 9.70 1.93
CA HIS A 22 -0.10 10.94 1.21
C HIS A 22 -1.60 11.21 1.24
N ASP A 23 -2.08 11.60 2.41
CA ASP A 23 -3.50 11.85 2.62
C ASP A 23 -3.98 12.96 1.70
N GLY A 24 -5.03 12.67 0.94
CA GLY A 24 -5.58 13.65 0.00
C GLY A 24 -4.89 13.69 -1.34
N ALA A 25 -4.01 12.76 -1.65
CA ALA A 25 -3.39 12.69 -2.96
C ALA A 25 -4.42 12.26 -4.01
N THR A 26 -4.06 12.42 -5.28
CA THR A 26 -4.95 12.04 -6.38
C THR A 26 -4.45 10.75 -7.03
N GLN A 27 -5.30 10.15 -7.87
CA GLN A 27 -4.85 9.00 -8.65
C GLN A 27 -3.70 9.37 -9.57
N ARG A 28 -3.73 10.58 -10.13
CA ARG A 28 -2.63 11.05 -10.97
C ARG A 28 -1.31 11.05 -10.22
N ASP A 29 -1.34 11.48 -8.94
CA ASP A 29 -0.14 11.47 -8.12
C ASP A 29 0.40 10.05 -7.99
N LEU A 30 -0.49 9.08 -7.79
CA LEU A 30 -0.06 7.69 -7.67
C LEU A 30 0.50 7.16 -8.98
N VAL A 31 -0.14 7.49 -10.10
CA VAL A 31 0.36 7.07 -11.41
C VAL A 31 1.76 7.61 -11.63
N GLN A 32 1.98 8.88 -11.31
CA GLN A 32 3.31 9.49 -11.49
C GLN A 32 4.34 8.86 -10.56
N HIS A 33 3.94 8.56 -9.33
CA HIS A 33 4.84 7.96 -8.36
C HIS A 33 5.23 6.53 -8.74
N SER A 34 4.26 5.75 -9.19
CA SER A 34 4.47 4.33 -9.44
C SER A 34 4.95 4.02 -10.85
N GLY A 35 4.67 4.90 -11.80
CA GLY A 35 4.98 4.64 -13.20
C GLY A 35 4.08 3.60 -13.84
N ARG A 36 3.00 3.20 -13.17
CA ARG A 36 2.14 2.16 -13.68
C ARG A 36 1.04 2.71 -14.59
N ASP A 37 0.40 1.79 -15.30
CA ASP A 37 -0.67 2.12 -16.21
C ASP A 37 -1.84 2.78 -15.47
N LYS A 38 -2.33 3.87 -16.03
CA LYS A 38 -3.41 4.64 -15.45
C LYS A 38 -4.67 3.81 -15.23
N ALA A 39 -5.02 2.97 -16.20
CA ALA A 39 -6.22 2.16 -16.10
C ALA A 39 -6.10 1.11 -14.99
N GLN A 40 -4.91 0.56 -14.81
CA GLN A 40 -4.66 -0.41 -13.77
C GLN A 40 -4.80 0.24 -12.39
N ILE A 41 -4.22 1.42 -12.23
CA ILE A 41 -4.33 2.15 -10.97
C ILE A 41 -5.80 2.47 -10.68
N ALA A 42 -6.55 2.90 -11.68
CA ALA A 42 -7.96 3.23 -11.49
C ALA A 42 -8.76 2.03 -11.00
N ARG A 43 -8.48 0.83 -11.55
CA ARG A 43 -9.17 -0.38 -11.12
C ARG A 43 -8.87 -0.72 -9.67
N VAL A 44 -7.60 -0.60 -9.28
CA VAL A 44 -7.20 -0.94 -7.92
C VAL A 44 -7.80 0.06 -6.93
N VAL A 45 -7.77 1.35 -7.26
CA VAL A 45 -8.35 2.36 -6.38
C VAL A 45 -9.85 2.12 -6.23
N LYS A 46 -10.53 1.81 -7.33
CA LYS A 46 -11.96 1.53 -7.27
C LYS A 46 -12.26 0.36 -6.34
N LEU A 47 -11.46 -0.70 -6.46
CA LEU A 47 -11.63 -1.87 -5.60
C LEU A 47 -11.47 -1.49 -4.12
N LEU A 48 -10.45 -0.72 -3.81
CA LEU A 48 -10.21 -0.33 -2.42
C LEU A 48 -11.30 0.60 -1.90
N LEU A 49 -11.84 1.45 -2.75
CA LEU A 49 -12.97 2.29 -2.37
C LEU A 49 -14.20 1.43 -2.08
N GLU A 50 -14.46 0.42 -2.91
CA GLU A 50 -15.61 -0.46 -2.72
C GLU A 50 -15.48 -1.28 -1.45
N ARG A 51 -14.26 -1.63 -1.08
CA ARG A 51 -14.02 -2.39 0.15
C ARG A 51 -14.00 -1.51 1.40
N GLY A 52 -14.14 -0.21 1.23
CA GLY A 52 -14.15 0.71 2.37
C GLY A 52 -12.77 0.98 2.96
N LEU A 53 -11.72 0.69 2.21
CA LEU A 53 -10.35 0.89 2.69
C LEU A 53 -9.81 2.26 2.28
N LEU A 54 -10.38 2.85 1.23
CA LEU A 54 -10.10 4.21 0.81
C LEU A 54 -11.40 4.98 0.76
N GLN A 55 -11.28 6.29 0.78
CA GLN A 55 -12.42 7.19 0.58
C GLN A 55 -11.96 8.34 -0.30
N SER A 56 -12.89 8.94 -1.01
CA SER A 56 -12.56 10.05 -1.90
C SER A 56 -13.49 11.21 -1.64
N ARG A 57 -13.01 12.41 -1.94
CA ARG A 57 -13.83 13.61 -1.86
C ARG A 57 -13.39 14.56 -2.98
N PRO A 58 -14.31 15.42 -3.45
CA PRO A 58 -13.95 16.37 -4.49
C PRO A 58 -12.90 17.36 -3.97
N ASP A 59 -12.01 17.77 -4.88
CA ASP A 59 -11.07 18.82 -4.56
C ASP A 59 -11.86 20.13 -4.39
N PRO A 60 -11.59 20.91 -3.34
CA PRO A 60 -12.32 22.17 -3.13
C PRO A 60 -12.18 23.17 -4.27
N ASP A 61 -11.03 23.13 -4.95
CA ASP A 61 -10.77 24.08 -6.02
C ASP A 61 -11.13 23.55 -7.40
N ASP A 62 -11.21 22.23 -7.56
CA ASP A 62 -11.54 21.61 -8.85
C ASP A 62 -12.38 20.37 -8.56
N GLY A 63 -13.69 20.53 -8.60
CA GLY A 63 -14.61 19.45 -8.26
C GLY A 63 -14.51 18.22 -9.15
N ARG A 64 -13.82 18.32 -10.31
CA ARG A 64 -13.63 17.16 -11.18
C ARG A 64 -12.47 16.29 -10.70
N CYS A 65 -11.65 16.81 -9.81
CA CYS A 65 -10.52 16.08 -9.26
C CYS A 65 -10.91 15.47 -7.92
N GLN A 66 -10.60 14.20 -7.72
CA GLN A 66 -10.94 13.51 -6.48
C GLN A 66 -9.69 13.34 -5.62
N ARG A 67 -9.79 13.74 -4.37
CA ARG A 67 -8.74 13.53 -3.37
C ARG A 67 -9.04 12.24 -2.64
N VAL A 68 -8.04 11.39 -2.50
CA VAL A 68 -8.20 10.05 -1.95
C VAL A 68 -7.45 9.93 -0.64
N SER A 69 -8.05 9.26 0.32
CA SER A 69 -7.47 9.08 1.65
C SER A 69 -7.76 7.67 2.13
N ALA A 70 -6.90 7.14 3.01
CA ALA A 70 -7.17 5.87 3.64
C ALA A 70 -8.22 6.08 4.74
N THR A 71 -9.16 5.14 4.84
CA THR A 71 -10.14 5.16 5.90
C THR A 71 -9.53 4.59 7.18
N ALA A 72 -10.26 4.69 8.29
CA ALA A 72 -9.82 4.05 9.53
C ALA A 72 -9.65 2.54 9.31
N ALA A 73 -10.57 1.92 8.56
CA ALA A 73 -10.46 0.49 8.25
C ALA A 73 -9.21 0.20 7.41
N GLY A 74 -8.91 1.07 6.45
CA GLY A 74 -7.72 0.91 5.64
C GLY A 74 -6.45 1.01 6.45
N LEU A 75 -6.39 2.00 7.34
CA LEU A 75 -5.23 2.16 8.21
C LEU A 75 -5.07 0.98 9.17
N ALA A 76 -6.19 0.47 9.68
CA ALA A 76 -6.15 -0.69 10.57
C ALA A 76 -5.63 -1.92 9.85
N LEU A 77 -6.12 -2.15 8.62
CA LEU A 77 -5.64 -3.29 7.84
C LEU A 77 -4.15 -3.17 7.55
N ARG A 78 -3.71 -1.97 7.19
CA ARG A 78 -2.30 -1.74 6.90
C ARG A 78 -1.44 -2.05 8.14
N ARG A 79 -1.89 -1.64 9.32
CA ARG A 79 -1.15 -1.93 10.55
C ARG A 79 -1.08 -3.44 10.80
N ARG A 80 -2.18 -4.16 10.59
CA ARG A 80 -2.18 -5.61 10.78
C ARG A 80 -1.22 -6.29 9.83
N MET A 81 -1.20 -5.84 8.59
CA MET A 81 -0.28 -6.41 7.60
C MET A 81 1.17 -6.15 7.97
N GLN A 82 1.48 -4.96 8.48
CA GLN A 82 2.81 -4.63 8.93
C GLN A 82 3.21 -5.47 10.15
N GLN A 83 2.29 -5.71 11.06
CA GLN A 83 2.57 -6.54 12.23
C GLN A 83 2.86 -7.98 11.83
N HIS A 84 2.12 -8.51 10.87
CA HIS A 84 2.38 -9.85 10.37
C HIS A 84 3.75 -9.93 9.72
N LEU A 85 4.11 -8.93 8.96
CA LEU A 85 5.41 -8.89 8.30
C LEU A 85 6.54 -8.86 9.33
N VAL A 86 6.40 -8.02 10.35
CA VAL A 86 7.41 -7.92 11.40
C VAL A 86 7.59 -9.26 12.10
N ARG A 87 6.50 -9.95 12.43
CA ARG A 87 6.58 -11.24 13.08
C ARG A 87 7.25 -12.28 12.20
N PHE A 88 6.88 -12.27 10.92
CA PHE A 88 7.49 -13.19 9.96
C PHE A 88 9.00 -12.93 9.87
N GLU A 89 9.38 -11.67 9.78
CA GLU A 89 10.79 -11.28 9.69
C GLU A 89 11.55 -11.72 10.92
N LYS A 90 10.96 -11.55 12.10
CA LYS A 90 11.61 -11.98 13.34
C LYS A 90 11.87 -13.49 13.34
N THR A 91 10.88 -14.25 12.89
CA THR A 91 11.04 -15.70 12.81
C THR A 91 12.14 -16.09 11.83
N MET A 92 12.12 -15.47 10.66
CA MET A 92 13.09 -15.78 9.62
C MET A 92 14.51 -15.37 9.99
N THR A 93 14.65 -14.32 10.78
CA THR A 93 15.95 -13.74 11.05
C THR A 93 16.44 -14.01 12.46
N ALA A 94 15.85 -14.99 13.14
CA ALA A 94 16.20 -15.26 14.54
C ALA A 94 17.68 -15.60 14.73
N GLY A 95 18.32 -16.15 13.70
CA GLY A 95 19.73 -16.50 13.78
C GLY A 95 20.69 -15.42 13.33
N LEU A 96 20.18 -14.23 13.01
CA LEU A 96 21.00 -13.15 12.49
C LEU A 96 21.27 -12.13 13.58
N ASP A 97 22.45 -11.50 13.53
CA ASP A 97 22.70 -10.38 14.42
C ASP A 97 22.00 -9.13 13.88
N GLU A 98 22.06 -8.04 14.63
CA GLU A 98 21.32 -6.85 14.29
C GLU A 98 21.76 -6.26 12.95
N SER A 99 23.05 -6.28 12.67
CA SER A 99 23.56 -5.75 11.42
C SER A 99 23.07 -6.57 10.24
N GLU A 100 23.13 -7.89 10.36
CA GLU A 100 22.65 -8.78 9.30
C GLU A 100 21.16 -8.62 9.07
N ARG A 101 20.42 -8.49 10.16
CA ARG A 101 18.98 -8.30 10.08
C ARG A 101 18.63 -7.01 9.35
N SER A 102 19.33 -5.92 9.70
CA SER A 102 19.09 -4.63 9.04
C SER A 102 19.37 -4.71 7.55
N THR A 103 20.45 -5.40 7.18
CA THR A 103 20.80 -5.57 5.78
C THR A 103 19.71 -6.37 5.05
N LEU A 104 19.23 -7.43 5.67
CA LEU A 104 18.19 -8.25 5.05
C LEU A 104 16.91 -7.44 4.85
N LEU A 105 16.51 -6.69 5.86
CA LEU A 105 15.29 -5.88 5.76
C LEU A 105 15.40 -4.84 4.64
N ALA A 106 16.57 -4.22 4.51
CA ALA A 106 16.78 -3.25 3.45
C ALA A 106 16.68 -3.91 2.07
N LEU A 107 17.22 -5.11 1.93
CA LEU A 107 17.14 -5.84 0.67
C LEU A 107 15.72 -6.26 0.34
N LEU A 108 14.97 -6.71 1.35
CA LEU A 108 13.57 -7.07 1.14
C LEU A 108 12.75 -5.87 0.71
N ASP A 109 13.01 -4.72 1.28
CA ASP A 109 12.32 -3.51 0.92
C ASP A 109 12.57 -3.14 -0.54
N ARG A 110 13.82 -3.28 -0.98
CA ARG A 110 14.18 -3.01 -2.37
C ARG A 110 13.49 -3.99 -3.32
N LEU A 111 13.38 -5.25 -2.92
CA LEU A 111 12.70 -6.25 -3.74
C LEU A 111 11.22 -5.92 -3.87
N GLN A 112 10.59 -5.49 -2.80
CA GLN A 112 9.19 -5.11 -2.85
C GLN A 112 8.98 -3.93 -3.79
N ASP A 113 9.86 -2.95 -3.76
CA ASP A 113 9.76 -1.81 -4.65
C ASP A 113 9.89 -2.25 -6.11
N ALA A 114 10.84 -3.12 -6.39
CA ALA A 114 11.04 -3.59 -7.76
C ALA A 114 9.81 -4.35 -8.26
N VAL A 115 9.25 -5.22 -7.43
CA VAL A 115 8.06 -5.97 -7.80
C VAL A 115 6.88 -5.03 -7.97
N GLY A 116 6.76 -4.04 -7.10
CA GLY A 116 5.65 -3.11 -7.14
C GLY A 116 5.66 -2.19 -8.35
N THR A 117 6.83 -1.94 -8.92
CA THR A 117 6.95 -1.01 -10.04
C THR A 117 7.07 -1.69 -11.40
N SER A 118 7.27 -2.96 -11.43
CA SER A 118 7.47 -3.68 -12.70
C SER A 118 6.17 -4.05 -13.44
#